data_d8615162a03d061990f413cf10a77a6a
#
_entry.id   d8615162a03d061990f413cf10a77a6a
#
_cell.length_a   1.000
_cell.length_b   1.000
_cell.length_c   1.000
_cell.angle_alpha   90.00
_cell.angle_beta   90.00
_cell.angle_gamma   90.00
#
_symmetry.space_group_name_H-M   'P 1'
#
loop_
_entity.id
_entity.type
_entity.pdbx_description
1 polymer ?
#
loop_
_entity_poly.entity_id
_entity_poly.type
_entity_poly.pdbx_seq_one_letter_code
_entity_poly.pdbx_strand_id
1 'polypeptide(L)'
;MKLVLASSSPRRLELLGRLGVTPDRIISPDIDESPRKGELPRDYVLRMAQEKAAAVERADDEILVAGDTTVAVGRRILGQAGDAAEQRKFLELVSGRRHHVMSAVCVIAADGKARTKLSDSIVKFKRFEASEIEAYIATGEGQGKAGGYAIQGTAEAFVTWMSGSYSGIMGLPLYETRNLLISAGYPLG
;
A
#
# COMPACT_ATOMS: atom_id res chain seq x y z
N MET A 1 18.47 -18.35 1.96
CA MET A 1 17.33 -17.85 2.75
C MET A 1 16.23 -17.53 1.76
N LYS A 2 15.05 -18.08 1.92
CA LYS A 2 13.93 -17.92 0.98
C LYS A 2 13.02 -16.78 1.43
N LEU A 3 12.37 -16.13 0.48
CA LEU A 3 11.46 -15.03 0.75
C LEU A 3 10.06 -15.31 0.19
N VAL A 4 9.06 -15.11 1.04
CA VAL A 4 7.64 -15.18 0.68
C VAL A 4 7.06 -13.79 0.64
N LEU A 5 6.42 -13.41 -0.47
CA LEU A 5 5.62 -12.20 -0.56
C LEU A 5 4.15 -12.55 -0.32
N ALA A 6 3.61 -12.13 0.81
CA ALA A 6 2.20 -12.27 1.16
C ALA A 6 1.38 -11.12 0.55
N SER A 7 1.20 -11.12 -0.76
CA SER A 7 0.45 -10.10 -1.49
C SER A 7 0.17 -10.51 -2.93
N SER A 8 -1.05 -10.26 -3.41
CA SER A 8 -1.41 -10.36 -4.82
C SER A 8 -1.10 -9.10 -5.64
N SER A 9 -0.58 -8.04 -5.02
CA SER A 9 -0.32 -6.76 -5.68
C SER A 9 0.90 -6.81 -6.60
N PRO A 10 0.74 -6.65 -7.93
CA PRO A 10 1.87 -6.59 -8.87
C PRO A 10 2.84 -5.44 -8.57
N ARG A 11 2.31 -4.33 -8.00
CA ARG A 11 3.13 -3.18 -7.62
C ARG A 11 4.09 -3.49 -6.47
N ARG A 12 3.67 -4.28 -5.49
CA ARG A 12 4.55 -4.69 -4.39
C ARG A 12 5.66 -5.62 -4.87
N LEU A 13 5.34 -6.50 -5.82
CA LEU A 13 6.34 -7.34 -6.48
C LEU A 13 7.35 -6.50 -7.25
N GLU A 14 6.90 -5.55 -8.06
CA GLU A 14 7.75 -4.60 -8.77
C GLU A 14 8.65 -3.81 -7.83
N LEU A 15 8.08 -3.29 -6.72
CA LEU A 15 8.83 -2.51 -5.74
C LEU A 15 9.89 -3.35 -5.01
N LEU A 16 9.62 -4.61 -4.67
CA LEU A 16 10.65 -5.53 -4.17
C LEU A 16 11.77 -5.74 -5.18
N GLY A 17 11.43 -5.86 -6.47
CA GLY A 17 12.41 -5.96 -7.55
C GLY A 17 13.36 -4.76 -7.62
N ARG A 18 12.91 -3.55 -7.27
CA ARG A 18 13.75 -2.34 -7.17
C ARG A 18 14.80 -2.43 -6.05
N LEU A 19 14.60 -3.29 -5.06
CA LEU A 19 15.60 -3.62 -4.04
C LEU A 19 16.51 -4.79 -4.46
N GLY A 20 16.38 -5.31 -5.69
CA GLY A 20 17.07 -6.52 -6.14
C GLY A 20 16.52 -7.80 -5.51
N VAL A 21 15.31 -7.75 -4.95
CA VAL A 21 14.67 -8.87 -4.24
C VAL A 21 13.65 -9.54 -5.15
N THR A 22 13.84 -10.83 -5.40
CA THR A 22 12.86 -11.68 -6.08
C THR A 22 12.30 -12.67 -5.05
N PRO A 23 11.00 -12.67 -4.77
CA PRO A 23 10.43 -13.64 -3.84
C PRO A 23 10.41 -15.04 -4.45
N ASP A 24 10.72 -16.05 -3.64
CA ASP A 24 10.66 -17.47 -4.04
C ASP A 24 9.20 -17.94 -4.15
N ARG A 25 8.30 -17.36 -3.34
CA ARG A 25 6.86 -17.65 -3.35
C ARG A 25 6.05 -16.36 -3.24
N ILE A 26 4.92 -16.33 -3.96
CA ILE A 26 3.93 -15.26 -3.87
C ILE A 26 2.61 -15.89 -3.45
N ILE A 27 2.05 -15.45 -2.35
CA ILE A 27 0.82 -15.99 -1.79
C ILE A 27 -0.14 -14.84 -1.50
N SER A 28 -1.36 -14.91 -2.03
CA SER A 28 -2.41 -13.95 -1.70
C SER A 28 -3.00 -14.32 -0.33
N PRO A 29 -2.88 -13.46 0.70
CA PRO A 29 -3.55 -13.71 1.96
C PRO A 29 -5.06 -13.54 1.79
N ASP A 30 -5.83 -14.45 2.41
CA ASP A 30 -7.29 -14.39 2.48
C ASP A 30 -7.69 -14.00 3.90
N ILE A 31 -8.06 -12.72 4.08
CA ILE A 31 -8.48 -12.14 5.37
C ILE A 31 -9.64 -11.18 5.18
N ASP A 32 -10.39 -10.91 6.25
CA ASP A 32 -11.37 -9.82 6.28
C ASP A 32 -10.65 -8.47 6.40
N GLU A 33 -10.73 -7.69 5.33
CA GLU A 33 -10.13 -6.36 5.25
C GLU A 33 -11.09 -5.24 5.72
N SER A 34 -12.20 -5.56 6.35
CA SER A 34 -13.15 -4.55 6.82
C SER A 34 -12.58 -3.71 7.98
N PRO A 35 -12.69 -2.37 7.91
CA PRO A 35 -12.34 -1.52 9.04
C PRO A 35 -13.24 -1.81 10.26
N ARG A 36 -12.66 -1.85 11.45
CA ARG A 36 -13.40 -2.00 12.70
C ARG A 36 -14.11 -0.70 13.08
N LYS A 37 -15.20 -0.80 13.84
CA LYS A 37 -15.95 0.38 14.30
C LYS A 37 -15.04 1.35 15.05
N GLY A 38 -14.91 2.57 14.54
CA GLY A 38 -14.10 3.63 15.15
C GLY A 38 -12.59 3.51 14.94
N GLU A 39 -12.13 2.53 14.17
CA GLU A 39 -10.72 2.32 13.89
C GLU A 39 -10.11 3.50 13.12
N LEU A 40 -8.94 3.96 13.56
CA LEU A 40 -8.23 5.03 12.88
C LEU A 40 -7.47 4.48 11.65
N PRO A 41 -7.30 5.27 10.58
CA PRO A 41 -6.58 4.82 9.38
C PRO A 41 -5.18 4.24 9.66
N ARG A 42 -4.47 4.83 10.63
CA ARG A 42 -3.15 4.36 11.06
C ARG A 42 -3.20 2.98 11.68
N ASP A 43 -4.16 2.74 12.56
CA ASP A 43 -4.30 1.47 13.28
C ASP A 43 -4.78 0.38 12.31
N TYR A 44 -5.71 0.74 11.43
CA TYR A 44 -6.23 -0.13 10.38
C TYR A 44 -5.10 -0.66 9.47
N VAL A 45 -4.28 0.22 8.88
CA VAL A 45 -3.23 -0.20 7.94
C VAL A 45 -2.16 -1.06 8.60
N LEU A 46 -1.81 -0.77 9.87
CA LEU A 46 -0.88 -1.59 10.66
C LEU A 46 -1.46 -2.98 10.92
N ARG A 47 -2.71 -3.05 11.36
CA ARG A 47 -3.43 -4.31 11.58
C ARG A 47 -3.51 -5.14 10.30
N MET A 48 -3.89 -4.53 9.18
CA MET A 48 -3.98 -5.22 7.89
C MET A 48 -2.65 -5.84 7.47
N ALA A 49 -1.55 -5.10 7.60
CA ALA A 49 -0.23 -5.64 7.27
C ALA A 49 0.17 -6.84 8.17
N GLN A 50 -0.17 -6.78 9.45
CA GLN A 50 0.10 -7.84 10.42
C GLN A 50 -0.79 -9.07 10.21
N GLU A 51 -2.09 -8.87 10.01
CA GLU A 51 -3.04 -9.95 9.77
C GLU A 51 -2.74 -10.66 8.43
N LYS A 52 -2.39 -9.90 7.38
CA LYS A 52 -1.91 -10.48 6.10
C LYS A 52 -0.64 -11.31 6.27
N ALA A 53 0.29 -10.85 7.10
CA ALA A 53 1.51 -11.61 7.40
C ALA A 53 1.22 -12.90 8.17
N ALA A 54 0.31 -12.84 9.15
CA ALA A 54 -0.04 -13.96 10.00
C ALA A 54 -0.90 -15.03 9.29
N ALA A 55 -1.64 -14.64 8.24
CA ALA A 55 -2.52 -15.54 7.49
C ALA A 55 -1.79 -16.46 6.50
N VAL A 56 -0.50 -16.23 6.26
CA VAL A 56 0.27 -17.00 5.28
C VAL A 56 1.23 -17.95 5.99
N GLU A 57 1.08 -19.25 5.73
CA GLU A 57 1.99 -20.26 6.22
C GLU A 57 3.38 -20.13 5.58
N ARG A 58 4.42 -20.20 6.39
CA ARG A 58 5.82 -20.19 5.98
C ARG A 58 6.59 -21.36 6.60
N ALA A 59 7.65 -21.78 5.93
CA ALA A 59 8.62 -22.72 6.52
C ALA A 59 9.59 -21.97 7.47
N ASP A 60 10.28 -22.73 8.33
CA ASP A 60 11.18 -22.18 9.34
C ASP A 60 12.39 -21.41 8.75
N ASP A 61 12.77 -21.71 7.50
CA ASP A 61 13.87 -21.02 6.78
C ASP A 61 13.41 -19.84 5.90
N GLU A 62 12.11 -19.54 5.89
CA GLU A 62 11.53 -18.49 5.07
C GLU A 62 11.35 -17.17 5.84
N ILE A 63 11.69 -16.07 5.18
CA ILE A 63 11.28 -14.72 5.59
C ILE A 63 10.01 -14.36 4.84
N LEU A 64 9.03 -13.79 5.54
CA LEU A 64 7.77 -13.36 4.93
C LEU A 64 7.67 -11.84 4.95
N VAL A 65 7.23 -11.26 3.83
CA VAL A 65 6.90 -9.83 3.68
C VAL A 65 5.44 -9.68 3.34
N ALA A 66 4.72 -8.92 4.14
CA ALA A 66 3.36 -8.48 3.86
C ALA A 66 3.27 -6.96 3.93
N GLY A 67 2.27 -6.39 3.32
CA GLY A 67 2.02 -4.96 3.43
C GLY A 67 0.58 -4.60 3.13
N ASP A 68 0.19 -3.43 3.60
CA ASP A 68 -1.09 -2.81 3.28
C ASP A 68 -0.94 -1.33 2.99
N THR A 69 -1.88 -0.76 2.23
CA THR A 69 -1.88 0.65 1.86
C THR A 69 -3.27 1.21 1.96
N THR A 70 -3.41 2.29 2.70
CA THR A 70 -4.68 2.95 2.99
C THR A 70 -4.58 4.43 2.63
N VAL A 71 -5.57 4.93 1.90
CA VAL A 71 -5.75 6.36 1.67
C VAL A 71 -6.76 6.90 2.67
N ALA A 72 -6.48 8.07 3.24
CA ALA A 72 -7.37 8.68 4.22
C ALA A 72 -7.49 10.19 4.09
N VAL A 73 -8.70 10.71 4.24
CA VAL A 73 -9.00 12.14 4.41
C VAL A 73 -9.51 12.34 5.83
N GLY A 74 -8.66 12.95 6.68
CA GLY A 74 -8.92 12.98 8.12
C GLY A 74 -9.03 11.56 8.69
N ARG A 75 -10.19 11.22 9.28
CA ARG A 75 -10.45 9.88 9.84
C ARG A 75 -11.14 8.93 8.85
N ARG A 76 -11.50 9.42 7.66
CA ARG A 76 -12.22 8.62 6.68
C ARG A 76 -11.24 7.80 5.83
N ILE A 77 -11.34 6.50 5.94
CA ILE A 77 -10.62 5.54 5.10
C ILE A 77 -11.29 5.50 3.72
N LEU A 78 -10.48 5.63 2.67
CA LEU A 78 -10.89 5.43 1.28
C LEU A 78 -10.30 4.08 0.83
N GLY A 79 -11.17 3.08 0.82
CA GLY A 79 -10.80 1.72 0.40
C GLY A 79 -10.48 1.61 -1.08
N GLN A 80 -10.47 0.40 -1.59
CA GLN A 80 -10.35 0.13 -3.02
C GLN A 80 -11.67 0.49 -3.69
N ALA A 81 -11.61 1.34 -4.74
CA ALA A 81 -12.80 1.69 -5.50
C ALA A 81 -13.31 0.45 -6.26
N GLY A 82 -14.50 0.01 -5.92
CA GLY A 82 -15.15 -1.16 -6.54
C GLY A 82 -15.73 -0.87 -7.91
N ASP A 83 -16.17 0.38 -8.12
CA ASP A 83 -16.76 0.83 -9.38
C ASP A 83 -16.43 2.30 -9.68
N ALA A 84 -16.84 2.76 -10.86
CA ALA A 84 -16.61 4.14 -11.32
C ALA A 84 -17.32 5.19 -10.44
N ALA A 85 -18.47 4.86 -9.89
CA ALA A 85 -19.24 5.80 -9.05
C ALA A 85 -18.55 6.02 -7.69
N GLU A 86 -18.01 4.97 -7.10
CA GLU A 86 -17.22 5.06 -5.88
C GLU A 86 -15.89 5.75 -6.14
N GLN A 87 -15.21 5.44 -7.26
CA GLN A 87 -13.99 6.10 -7.67
C GLN A 87 -14.19 7.61 -7.82
N ARG A 88 -15.29 8.03 -8.47
CA ARG A 88 -15.65 9.45 -8.59
C ARG A 88 -15.76 10.13 -7.22
N LYS A 89 -16.49 9.53 -6.29
CA LYS A 89 -16.63 10.06 -4.92
C LYS A 89 -15.29 10.22 -4.21
N PHE A 90 -14.36 9.29 -4.41
CA PHE A 90 -13.01 9.38 -3.83
C PHE A 90 -12.22 10.53 -4.46
N LEU A 91 -12.21 10.65 -5.79
CA LEU A 91 -11.52 11.73 -6.50
C LEU A 91 -12.07 13.11 -6.14
N GLU A 92 -13.39 13.26 -6.06
CA GLU A 92 -14.03 14.48 -5.57
C GLU A 92 -13.60 14.85 -4.15
N LEU A 93 -13.48 13.84 -3.27
CA LEU A 93 -13.09 14.06 -1.88
C LEU A 93 -11.64 14.50 -1.74
N VAL A 94 -10.72 13.99 -2.56
CA VAL A 94 -9.29 14.37 -2.52
C VAL A 94 -8.97 15.59 -3.39
N SER A 95 -9.91 16.08 -4.19
CA SER A 95 -9.78 17.23 -5.08
C SER A 95 -9.40 18.51 -4.32
N GLY A 96 -8.27 19.12 -4.67
CA GLY A 96 -7.77 20.34 -4.06
C GLY A 96 -7.28 20.21 -2.61
N ARG A 97 -7.21 19.00 -2.07
CA ARG A 97 -6.92 18.74 -0.65
C ARG A 97 -5.64 17.95 -0.45
N ARG A 98 -5.08 18.08 0.74
CA ARG A 98 -4.09 17.12 1.26
C ARG A 98 -4.82 15.92 1.81
N HIS A 99 -4.29 14.73 1.51
CA HIS A 99 -4.76 13.47 2.06
C HIS A 99 -3.57 12.58 2.41
N HIS A 100 -3.77 11.66 3.34
CA HIS A 100 -2.75 10.72 3.77
C HIS A 100 -2.77 9.47 2.90
N VAL A 101 -1.58 8.97 2.58
CA VAL A 101 -1.37 7.63 2.04
C VAL A 101 -0.44 6.91 3.01
N MET A 102 -1.02 6.01 3.77
CA MET A 102 -0.34 5.23 4.79
C MET A 102 -0.05 3.84 4.27
N SER A 103 1.22 3.45 4.26
CA SER A 103 1.63 2.10 3.89
C SER A 103 2.38 1.44 5.03
N ALA A 104 1.87 0.31 5.50
CA ALA A 104 2.53 -0.52 6.48
C ALA A 104 3.20 -1.73 5.80
N VAL A 105 4.37 -2.10 6.28
CA VAL A 105 5.08 -3.32 5.91
C VAL A 105 5.36 -4.14 7.16
N CYS A 106 4.99 -5.42 7.12
CA CYS A 106 5.28 -6.39 8.16
C CYS A 106 6.24 -7.44 7.59
N VAL A 107 7.33 -7.70 8.31
CA VAL A 107 8.30 -8.74 7.98
C VAL A 107 8.35 -9.72 9.15
N ILE A 108 8.17 -11.01 8.84
CA ILE A 108 8.39 -12.11 9.78
C ILE A 108 9.71 -12.76 9.42
N ALA A 109 10.67 -12.71 10.34
CA ALA A 109 11.98 -13.32 10.18
C ALA A 109 11.92 -14.85 10.32
N ALA A 110 12.98 -15.55 9.94
CA ALA A 110 13.07 -17.03 10.06
C ALA A 110 12.86 -17.51 11.50
N ASP A 111 13.31 -16.74 12.51
CA ASP A 111 13.11 -17.04 13.94
C ASP A 111 11.66 -16.76 14.43
N GLY A 112 10.74 -16.44 13.54
CA GLY A 112 9.33 -16.15 13.85
C GLY A 112 9.05 -14.74 14.36
N LYS A 113 10.08 -13.90 14.56
CA LYS A 113 9.87 -12.53 15.03
C LYS A 113 9.26 -11.66 13.96
N ALA A 114 8.08 -11.12 14.23
CA ALA A 114 7.40 -10.15 13.39
C ALA A 114 7.81 -8.71 13.76
N ARG A 115 8.11 -7.91 12.74
CA ARG A 115 8.35 -6.47 12.89
C ARG A 115 7.55 -5.71 11.84
N THR A 116 6.90 -4.63 12.28
CA THR A 116 6.07 -3.80 11.40
C THR A 116 6.56 -2.36 11.42
N LYS A 117 6.59 -1.73 10.25
CA LYS A 117 6.88 -0.30 10.07
C LYS A 117 5.77 0.35 9.27
N LEU A 118 5.51 1.61 9.54
CA LEU A 118 4.56 2.46 8.85
C LEU A 118 5.29 3.61 8.18
N SER A 119 4.95 3.86 6.94
CA SER A 119 5.24 5.09 6.21
C SER A 119 3.94 5.88 6.05
N ASP A 120 3.91 7.11 6.54
CA ASP A 120 2.78 8.03 6.40
C ASP A 120 3.19 9.15 5.44
N SER A 121 2.62 9.15 4.26
CA SER A 121 2.89 10.12 3.20
C SER A 121 1.67 11.01 2.98
N ILE A 122 1.91 12.24 2.51
CA ILE A 122 0.86 13.19 2.20
C ILE A 122 0.94 13.53 0.71
N VAL A 123 -0.20 13.46 0.04
CA VAL A 123 -0.37 13.89 -1.35
C VAL A 123 -1.37 15.04 -1.40
N LYS A 124 -1.09 16.05 -2.22
CA LYS A 124 -2.02 17.13 -2.54
C LYS A 124 -2.27 17.16 -4.03
N PHE A 125 -3.51 17.01 -4.43
CA PHE A 125 -3.94 17.21 -5.80
C PHE A 125 -4.35 18.68 -6.08
N LYS A 126 -4.27 19.08 -7.34
CA LYS A 126 -4.99 20.27 -7.82
C LYS A 126 -6.49 20.09 -7.58
N ARG A 127 -7.26 21.16 -7.67
CA ARG A 127 -8.72 21.05 -7.75
C ARG A 127 -9.08 20.47 -9.13
N PHE A 128 -9.80 19.34 -9.12
CA PHE A 128 -10.23 18.68 -10.34
C PHE A 128 -11.43 19.39 -10.96
N GLU A 129 -11.45 19.46 -12.28
CA GLU A 129 -12.63 19.70 -13.07
C GLU A 129 -13.41 18.37 -13.25
N ALA A 130 -14.73 18.45 -13.44
CA ALA A 130 -15.54 17.25 -13.64
C ALA A 130 -15.08 16.41 -14.85
N SER A 131 -14.69 17.07 -15.94
CA SER A 131 -14.15 16.41 -17.14
C SER A 131 -12.83 15.68 -16.90
N GLU A 132 -11.97 16.17 -15.99
CA GLU A 132 -10.70 15.51 -15.63
C GLU A 132 -10.96 14.24 -14.83
N ILE A 133 -11.95 14.28 -13.92
CA ILE A 133 -12.37 13.10 -13.16
C ILE A 133 -12.89 12.02 -14.12
N GLU A 134 -13.78 12.37 -15.06
CA GLU A 134 -14.31 11.43 -16.04
C GLU A 134 -13.22 10.86 -16.93
N ALA A 135 -12.32 11.70 -17.43
CA ALA A 135 -11.20 11.26 -18.26
C ALA A 135 -10.28 10.30 -17.48
N TYR A 136 -9.99 10.60 -16.22
CA TYR A 136 -9.18 9.71 -15.40
C TYR A 136 -9.88 8.36 -15.12
N ILE A 137 -11.17 8.36 -14.78
CA ILE A 137 -11.95 7.13 -14.59
C ILE A 137 -11.92 6.27 -15.86
N ALA A 138 -12.05 6.91 -17.04
CA ALA A 138 -12.02 6.21 -18.33
C ALA A 138 -10.68 5.49 -18.61
N THR A 139 -9.57 5.90 -17.99
CA THR A 139 -8.28 5.19 -18.11
C THR A 139 -8.30 3.81 -17.43
N GLY A 140 -9.18 3.59 -16.47
CA GLY A 140 -9.20 2.38 -15.63
C GLY A 140 -8.05 2.29 -14.62
N GLU A 141 -7.10 3.22 -14.61
CA GLU A 141 -5.88 3.14 -13.76
C GLU A 141 -6.18 3.09 -12.26
N GLY A 142 -7.25 3.75 -11.82
CA GLY A 142 -7.61 3.83 -10.40
C GLY A 142 -8.51 2.71 -9.90
N GLN A 143 -9.02 1.85 -10.78
CA GLN A 143 -9.89 0.76 -10.39
C GLN A 143 -9.16 -0.24 -9.48
N GLY A 144 -9.81 -0.66 -8.40
CA GLY A 144 -9.22 -1.56 -7.40
C GLY A 144 -8.02 -0.96 -6.63
N LYS A 145 -7.85 0.36 -6.64
CA LYS A 145 -6.81 1.05 -5.89
C LYS A 145 -7.39 1.80 -4.69
N ALA A 146 -6.68 1.81 -3.58
CA ALA A 146 -7.02 2.64 -2.42
C ALA A 146 -7.11 4.11 -2.84
N GLY A 147 -8.20 4.79 -2.46
CA GLY A 147 -8.46 6.16 -2.84
C GLY A 147 -8.80 6.39 -4.32
N GLY A 148 -8.91 5.32 -5.13
CA GLY A 148 -9.33 5.38 -6.53
C GLY A 148 -8.30 5.96 -7.50
N TYR A 149 -7.00 5.95 -7.17
CA TYR A 149 -5.95 6.44 -8.07
C TYR A 149 -4.64 5.66 -7.98
N ALA A 150 -3.82 5.77 -9.02
CA ALA A 150 -2.47 5.23 -9.10
C ALA A 150 -1.47 6.36 -9.29
N ILE A 151 -0.63 6.66 -8.27
CA ILE A 151 0.32 7.79 -8.30
C ILE A 151 1.34 7.67 -9.43
N GLN A 152 1.68 6.46 -9.84
CA GLN A 152 2.64 6.18 -10.92
C GLN A 152 2.04 6.25 -12.34
N GLY A 153 0.74 6.52 -12.45
CA GLY A 153 0.02 6.67 -13.71
C GLY A 153 -0.29 8.14 -14.03
N THR A 154 -1.33 8.37 -14.82
CA THR A 154 -1.75 9.72 -15.22
C THR A 154 -2.16 10.61 -14.06
N ALA A 155 -2.51 10.03 -12.89
CA ALA A 155 -2.80 10.79 -11.68
C ALA A 155 -1.61 11.64 -11.19
N GLU A 156 -0.36 11.29 -11.53
CA GLU A 156 0.82 12.11 -11.21
C GLU A 156 0.70 13.52 -11.75
N ALA A 157 0.13 13.70 -12.94
CA ALA A 157 -0.06 15.00 -13.57
C ALA A 157 -0.95 15.97 -12.75
N PHE A 158 -1.72 15.44 -11.81
CA PHE A 158 -2.58 16.23 -10.94
C PHE A 158 -1.94 16.56 -9.57
N VAL A 159 -0.77 15.98 -9.26
CA VAL A 159 -0.08 16.20 -7.99
C VAL A 159 0.57 17.57 -7.97
N THR A 160 0.17 18.42 -7.03
CA THR A 160 0.78 19.76 -6.83
C THR A 160 1.82 19.77 -5.73
N TRP A 161 1.78 18.78 -4.83
CA TRP A 161 2.73 18.65 -3.75
C TRP A 161 2.62 17.26 -3.12
N MET A 162 3.74 16.70 -2.67
CA MET A 162 3.77 15.49 -1.86
C MET A 162 4.93 15.52 -0.86
N SER A 163 4.78 14.73 0.22
CA SER A 163 5.80 14.50 1.24
C SER A 163 5.76 13.06 1.70
N GLY A 164 6.91 12.52 2.08
CA GLY A 164 7.06 11.14 2.52
C GLY A 164 7.66 10.22 1.47
N SER A 165 7.22 8.98 1.42
CA SER A 165 7.76 7.93 0.57
C SER A 165 6.95 7.75 -0.70
N TYR A 166 7.51 8.03 -1.87
CA TYR A 166 6.87 7.76 -3.16
C TYR A 166 6.55 6.26 -3.33
N SER A 167 7.50 5.39 -2.99
CA SER A 167 7.29 3.95 -3.04
C SER A 167 6.24 3.48 -2.01
N GLY A 168 6.13 4.18 -0.88
CA GLY A 168 5.04 3.97 0.08
C GLY A 168 3.69 4.34 -0.52
N ILE A 169 3.58 5.46 -1.24
CA ILE A 169 2.35 5.85 -1.95
C ILE A 169 1.99 4.81 -3.02
N MET A 170 2.97 4.23 -3.71
CA MET A 170 2.76 3.13 -4.67
C MET A 170 2.30 1.83 -4.01
N GLY A 171 2.62 1.59 -2.72
CA GLY A 171 2.13 0.44 -1.99
C GLY A 171 3.14 -0.39 -1.19
N LEU A 172 4.44 -0.04 -1.23
CA LEU A 172 5.48 -0.68 -0.40
C LEU A 172 6.60 0.34 -0.11
N PRO A 173 6.76 0.83 1.12
CA PRO A 173 7.78 1.80 1.47
C PRO A 173 9.16 1.13 1.48
N LEU A 174 10.00 1.44 0.46
CA LEU A 174 11.25 0.71 0.22
C LEU A 174 12.30 0.92 1.31
N TYR A 175 12.37 2.10 1.90
CA TYR A 175 13.30 2.37 3.00
C TYR A 175 13.00 1.49 4.22
N GLU A 176 11.75 1.44 4.65
CA GLU A 176 11.30 0.61 5.77
C GLU A 176 11.42 -0.88 5.45
N THR A 177 11.04 -1.26 4.23
CA THR A 177 11.12 -2.66 3.75
C THR A 177 12.57 -3.15 3.76
N ARG A 178 13.51 -2.37 3.20
CA ARG A 178 14.93 -2.70 3.19
C ARG A 178 15.47 -2.91 4.61
N ASN A 179 15.18 -1.98 5.51
CA ASN A 179 15.66 -2.05 6.89
C ASN A 179 15.10 -3.25 7.64
N LEU A 180 13.82 -3.60 7.42
CA LEU A 180 13.21 -4.78 8.02
C LEU A 180 13.80 -6.07 7.46
N LEU A 181 14.05 -6.16 6.16
CA LEU A 181 14.69 -7.32 5.53
C LEU A 181 16.10 -7.54 6.06
N ILE A 182 16.92 -6.49 6.16
CA ILE A 182 18.27 -6.57 6.76
C ILE A 182 18.17 -7.02 8.22
N SER A 183 17.24 -6.44 8.99
CA SER A 183 17.01 -6.83 10.39
C SER A 183 16.51 -8.28 10.56
N ALA A 184 15.90 -8.85 9.53
CA ALA A 184 15.49 -10.24 9.46
C ALA A 184 16.61 -11.18 8.97
N GLY A 185 17.79 -10.64 8.61
CA GLY A 185 18.93 -11.39 8.12
C GLY A 185 18.91 -11.69 6.62
N TYR A 186 18.01 -11.04 5.85
CA TYR A 186 17.98 -11.20 4.38
C TYR A 186 19.22 -10.51 3.77
N PRO A 187 19.97 -11.20 2.88
CA PRO A 187 21.19 -10.63 2.28
C PRO A 187 20.82 -9.59 1.22
N LEU A 188 20.75 -8.34 1.63
CA LEU A 188 20.68 -7.19 0.73
C LEU A 188 22.05 -6.55 0.65
N GLY A 189 22.58 -6.44 -0.58
CA GLY A 189 23.82 -5.72 -0.86
C GLY A 189 23.73 -4.22 -0.58
#